data_15640fd5d8911ff4575179dc8904a010
#
_entry.id   15640fd5d8911ff4575179dc8904a010
#
_cell.length_a   1.000
_cell.length_b   1.000
_cell.length_c   1.000
_cell.angle_alpha   90.00
_cell.angle_beta   90.00
_cell.angle_gamma   90.00
#
_symmetry.space_group_name_H-M   'P 1'
#
loop_
_entity.id
_entity.type
_entity.pdbx_description
1 polymer ?
#
loop_
_entity_poly.entity_id
_entity_poly.type
_entity_poly.pdbx_seq_one_letter_code
_entity_poly.pdbx_strand_id
1 'polypeptide(L)'
;MSDPEILKETEGWFVLDKPSGLHTIARPGDDSQSVQGWLRRYRPELGGLEESGLVHRLDHGTSGCLLVAKTPDEHIRLRGRVQEESIRKNYLALVDGEIEDNGRFNLFFTSRYKRSKKVTTRSTGAERDQGRCAWWTLDHDGDRRLIEIELLGGGRRHQIRAGFAHLGAPLLGDALYGGEPWGLERPALHASRLRFDGEEVESPSPFTVTDSRR
;
A
#
# COMPACT_ATOMS: atom_id res chain seq x y z
N MET A 1 -7.81 -13.75 -11.55
CA MET A 1 -7.07 -13.11 -10.44
C MET A 1 -6.22 -14.19 -9.80
N SER A 2 -4.96 -13.91 -9.51
CA SER A 2 -4.08 -14.82 -8.75
C SER A 2 -4.43 -14.77 -7.26
N ASP A 3 -4.23 -15.89 -6.57
CA ASP A 3 -4.34 -15.97 -5.12
C ASP A 3 -3.15 -15.25 -4.45
N PRO A 4 -3.29 -14.76 -3.21
CA PRO A 4 -2.15 -14.29 -2.41
C PRO A 4 -1.13 -15.42 -2.17
N GLU A 5 0.15 -15.09 -2.22
CA GLU A 5 1.25 -16.01 -1.92
C GLU A 5 1.86 -15.66 -0.55
N ILE A 6 2.35 -16.68 0.19
CA ILE A 6 3.05 -16.46 1.45
C ILE A 6 4.54 -16.21 1.15
N LEU A 7 5.02 -15.01 1.48
CA LEU A 7 6.44 -14.64 1.31
C LEU A 7 7.31 -15.15 2.46
N LYS A 8 6.80 -15.07 3.69
CA LYS A 8 7.46 -15.54 4.90
C LYS A 8 6.42 -15.90 5.96
N GLU A 9 6.64 -16.98 6.69
CA GLU A 9 5.76 -17.41 7.77
C GLU A 9 6.57 -17.81 9.00
N THR A 10 6.07 -17.43 10.18
CA THR A 10 6.58 -17.80 11.52
C THR A 10 5.47 -18.41 12.37
N GLU A 11 5.74 -18.70 13.64
CA GLU A 11 4.71 -19.17 14.58
C GLU A 11 3.65 -18.08 14.84
N GLY A 12 4.03 -16.81 14.94
CA GLY A 12 3.15 -15.70 15.34
C GLY A 12 2.52 -14.93 14.20
N TRP A 13 3.16 -14.89 13.03
CA TRP A 13 2.74 -14.06 11.90
C TRP A 13 3.21 -14.61 10.56
N PHE A 14 2.63 -14.09 9.49
CA PHE A 14 3.14 -14.26 8.13
C PHE A 14 2.92 -13.00 7.29
N VAL A 15 3.68 -12.88 6.20
CA VAL A 15 3.51 -11.82 5.20
C VAL A 15 3.05 -12.45 3.90
N LEU A 16 1.98 -11.90 3.34
CA LEU A 16 1.46 -12.25 2.03
C LEU A 16 2.01 -11.30 0.96
N ASP A 17 2.25 -11.81 -0.23
CA ASP A 17 2.24 -11.01 -1.44
C ASP A 17 0.80 -10.87 -1.94
N LYS A 18 0.18 -9.73 -1.66
CA LYS A 18 -1.17 -9.44 -2.11
C LYS A 18 -1.15 -9.11 -3.60
N PRO A 19 -1.84 -9.84 -4.47
CA PRO A 19 -2.00 -9.42 -5.85
C PRO A 19 -2.83 -8.13 -5.95
N SER A 20 -2.61 -7.35 -7.00
CA SER A 20 -3.51 -6.25 -7.36
C SER A 20 -4.90 -6.79 -7.72
N GLY A 21 -5.93 -5.98 -7.52
CA GLY A 21 -7.33 -6.35 -7.84
C GLY A 21 -8.08 -7.05 -6.70
N LEU A 22 -7.42 -7.32 -5.56
CA LEU A 22 -8.09 -7.80 -4.35
C LEU A 22 -8.24 -6.69 -3.31
N HIS A 23 -9.40 -6.60 -2.69
CA HIS A 23 -9.57 -5.81 -1.47
C HIS A 23 -8.80 -6.45 -0.31
N THR A 24 -8.26 -5.68 0.60
CA THR A 24 -7.68 -6.23 1.83
C THR A 24 -8.77 -6.80 2.72
N ILE A 25 -9.81 -6.00 2.97
CA ILE A 25 -10.96 -6.35 3.82
C ILE A 25 -12.16 -6.68 2.94
N ALA A 26 -12.91 -7.69 3.31
CA ALA A 26 -14.14 -8.10 2.66
C ALA A 26 -15.21 -6.99 2.70
N ARG A 27 -16.00 -6.91 1.64
CA ARG A 27 -17.19 -6.05 1.63
C ARG A 27 -18.33 -6.78 2.35
N PRO A 28 -19.25 -6.05 2.99
CA PRO A 28 -20.45 -6.68 3.55
C PRO A 28 -21.19 -7.50 2.49
N GLY A 29 -21.34 -8.81 2.75
CA GLY A 29 -22.03 -9.74 1.86
C GLY A 29 -21.22 -10.29 0.68
N ASP A 30 -19.94 -9.89 0.52
CA ASP A 30 -19.07 -10.40 -0.55
C ASP A 30 -17.61 -10.53 -0.07
N ASP A 31 -17.21 -11.76 0.20
CA ASP A 31 -15.86 -12.15 0.59
C ASP A 31 -14.97 -12.51 -0.62
N SER A 32 -15.59 -12.75 -1.79
CA SER A 32 -14.94 -13.43 -2.91
C SER A 32 -13.74 -12.67 -3.51
N GLN A 33 -13.74 -11.35 -3.39
CA GLN A 33 -12.71 -10.49 -3.97
C GLN A 33 -11.88 -9.78 -2.89
N SER A 34 -11.52 -10.51 -1.82
CA SER A 34 -10.73 -9.95 -0.74
C SER A 34 -9.73 -10.95 -0.15
N VAL A 35 -8.61 -10.40 0.37
CA VAL A 35 -7.64 -11.20 1.13
C VAL A 35 -8.29 -11.77 2.38
N GLN A 36 -9.14 -11.02 3.07
CA GLN A 36 -9.88 -11.51 4.23
C GLN A 36 -10.75 -12.73 3.90
N GLY A 37 -11.43 -12.71 2.77
CA GLY A 37 -12.23 -13.86 2.31
C GLY A 37 -11.35 -15.05 1.93
N TRP A 38 -10.21 -14.80 1.30
CA TRP A 38 -9.20 -15.83 1.05
C TRP A 38 -8.68 -16.44 2.36
N LEU A 39 -8.33 -15.62 3.36
CA LEU A 39 -7.91 -16.08 4.68
C LEU A 39 -8.98 -16.96 5.35
N ARG A 40 -10.24 -16.56 5.36
CA ARG A 40 -11.34 -17.35 5.91
C ARG A 40 -11.49 -18.73 5.27
N ARG A 41 -11.18 -18.85 3.98
CA ARG A 41 -11.26 -20.09 3.22
C ARG A 41 -10.06 -20.99 3.42
N TYR A 42 -8.85 -20.45 3.38
CA TYR A 42 -7.61 -21.21 3.34
C TYR A 42 -6.85 -21.23 4.68
N ARG A 43 -7.21 -20.35 5.59
CA ARG A 43 -6.65 -20.25 6.95
C ARG A 43 -7.78 -20.09 7.97
N PRO A 44 -8.71 -21.09 8.05
CA PRO A 44 -9.91 -21.00 8.90
C PRO A 44 -9.61 -20.81 10.38
N GLU A 45 -8.43 -21.21 10.84
CA GLU A 45 -7.93 -20.99 12.20
C GLU A 45 -7.85 -19.50 12.59
N LEU A 46 -7.76 -18.61 11.58
CA LEU A 46 -7.74 -17.15 11.79
C LEU A 46 -9.12 -16.52 11.88
N GLY A 47 -10.18 -17.31 11.69
CA GLY A 47 -11.56 -16.80 11.62
C GLY A 47 -12.06 -16.15 12.90
N GLY A 48 -11.47 -16.49 14.05
CA GLY A 48 -11.76 -15.87 15.35
C GLY A 48 -11.03 -14.55 15.61
N LEU A 49 -10.06 -14.17 14.76
CA LEU A 49 -9.32 -12.92 14.88
C LEU A 49 -10.06 -11.76 14.23
N GLU A 50 -9.92 -10.56 14.81
CA GLU A 50 -10.39 -9.34 14.19
C GLU A 50 -9.78 -9.21 12.78
N GLU A 51 -10.60 -8.92 11.79
CA GLU A 51 -10.20 -8.82 10.37
C GLU A 51 -9.41 -10.06 9.87
N SER A 52 -9.63 -11.25 10.49
CA SER A 52 -8.89 -12.49 10.19
C SER A 52 -7.37 -12.34 10.35
N GLY A 53 -6.94 -11.58 11.37
CA GLY A 53 -5.53 -11.37 11.70
C GLY A 53 -4.82 -10.30 10.86
N LEU A 54 -5.49 -9.63 9.93
CA LEU A 54 -4.89 -8.57 9.12
C LEU A 54 -4.45 -7.38 9.99
N VAL A 55 -3.17 -7.03 9.92
CA VAL A 55 -2.54 -6.00 10.77
C VAL A 55 -2.70 -4.60 10.18
N HIS A 56 -2.65 -4.50 8.86
CA HIS A 56 -2.83 -3.26 8.11
C HIS A 56 -3.55 -3.54 6.78
N ARG A 57 -3.71 -2.52 5.97
CA ARG A 57 -4.40 -2.66 4.69
C ARG A 57 -3.61 -2.04 3.54
N LEU A 58 -3.81 -2.59 2.35
CA LEU A 58 -3.43 -2.01 1.06
C LEU A 58 -4.70 -1.65 0.27
N ASP A 59 -4.58 -0.70 -0.64
CA ASP A 59 -5.67 -0.36 -1.56
C ASP A 59 -5.93 -1.52 -2.53
N HIS A 60 -7.12 -1.55 -3.12
CA HIS A 60 -7.54 -2.58 -4.09
C HIS A 60 -6.53 -2.75 -5.24
N GLY A 61 -6.06 -1.64 -5.84
CA GLY A 61 -5.10 -1.66 -6.95
C GLY A 61 -3.63 -1.81 -6.53
N THR A 62 -3.31 -1.79 -5.25
CA THR A 62 -1.95 -1.93 -4.73
C THR A 62 -1.62 -3.39 -4.50
N SER A 63 -0.45 -3.84 -4.96
CA SER A 63 0.09 -5.19 -4.71
C SER A 63 1.18 -5.18 -3.64
N GLY A 64 1.65 -6.36 -3.19
CA GLY A 64 2.84 -6.52 -2.35
C GLY A 64 2.56 -6.88 -0.89
N CYS A 65 3.54 -6.63 -0.05
CA CYS A 65 3.62 -7.09 1.34
C CYS A 65 2.42 -6.69 2.20
N LEU A 66 1.74 -7.70 2.75
CA LEU A 66 0.61 -7.55 3.66
C LEU A 66 0.80 -8.46 4.88
N LEU A 67 0.91 -7.86 6.07
CA LEU A 67 1.20 -8.56 7.32
C LEU A 67 -0.07 -9.11 7.96
N VAL A 68 -0.01 -10.37 8.41
CA VAL A 68 -1.10 -11.09 9.06
C VAL A 68 -0.58 -11.72 10.35
N ALA A 69 -1.28 -11.51 11.45
CA ALA A 69 -1.03 -12.16 12.73
C ALA A 69 -1.77 -13.51 12.82
N LYS A 70 -1.18 -14.47 13.50
CA LYS A 70 -1.74 -15.84 13.66
C LYS A 70 -2.42 -16.06 15.01
N THR A 71 -2.18 -15.19 16.00
CA THR A 71 -2.75 -15.29 17.35
C THR A 71 -3.34 -13.94 17.78
N PRO A 72 -4.28 -13.93 18.76
CA PRO A 72 -4.84 -12.68 19.30
C PRO A 72 -3.77 -11.76 19.90
N ASP A 73 -2.84 -12.30 20.67
CA ASP A 73 -1.77 -11.52 21.31
C ASP A 73 -0.85 -10.88 20.27
N GLU A 74 -0.49 -11.64 19.25
CA GLU A 74 0.34 -11.14 18.17
C GLU A 74 -0.39 -10.08 17.34
N HIS A 75 -1.70 -10.25 17.11
CA HIS A 75 -2.51 -9.26 16.43
C HIS A 75 -2.54 -7.93 17.20
N ILE A 76 -2.76 -7.97 18.51
CA ILE A 76 -2.73 -6.78 19.37
C ILE A 76 -1.35 -6.14 19.33
N ARG A 77 -0.28 -6.93 19.47
CA ARG A 77 1.10 -6.45 19.45
C ARG A 77 1.46 -5.75 18.14
N LEU A 78 1.19 -6.39 16.99
CA LEU A 78 1.52 -5.84 15.69
C LEU A 78 0.64 -4.64 15.32
N ARG A 79 -0.63 -4.62 15.72
CA ARG A 79 -1.50 -3.43 15.56
C ARG A 79 -0.98 -2.24 16.39
N GLY A 80 -0.47 -2.50 17.60
CA GLY A 80 0.24 -1.52 18.41
C GLY A 80 1.46 -0.95 17.67
N ARG A 81 2.29 -1.82 17.08
CA ARG A 81 3.45 -1.41 16.28
C ARG A 81 3.08 -0.52 15.07
N VAL A 82 1.94 -0.79 14.44
CA VAL A 82 1.44 0.09 13.35
C VAL A 82 1.05 1.46 13.91
N GLN A 83 0.41 1.53 15.07
CA GLN A 83 0.01 2.79 15.72
C GLN A 83 1.22 3.61 16.19
N GLU A 84 2.26 2.94 16.69
CA GLU A 84 3.54 3.51 17.11
C GLU A 84 4.43 3.91 15.93
N GLU A 85 3.97 3.67 14.68
CA GLU A 85 4.73 3.93 13.45
C GLU A 85 6.06 3.14 13.38
N SER A 86 6.19 2.04 14.14
CA SER A 86 7.42 1.25 14.25
C SER A 86 7.55 0.14 13.19
N ILE A 87 6.52 -0.08 12.36
CA ILE A 87 6.61 -0.90 11.14
C ILE A 87 6.96 0.00 9.96
N ARG A 88 8.18 -0.13 9.42
CA ARG A 88 8.59 0.58 8.21
C ARG A 88 8.00 -0.09 6.98
N LYS A 89 7.45 0.72 6.08
CA LYS A 89 6.77 0.28 4.85
C LYS A 89 7.38 1.00 3.67
N ASN A 90 8.04 0.24 2.81
CA ASN A 90 8.56 0.74 1.55
C ASN A 90 7.65 0.31 0.40
N TYR A 91 7.54 1.19 -0.57
CA TYR A 91 6.75 0.98 -1.79
C TYR A 91 7.62 1.28 -3.00
N LEU A 92 7.32 0.62 -4.11
CA LEU A 92 7.77 1.01 -5.44
C LEU A 92 6.59 1.61 -6.20
N ALA A 93 6.84 2.69 -6.92
CA ALA A 93 5.85 3.31 -7.79
C ALA A 93 6.48 3.78 -9.09
N LEU A 94 5.68 3.73 -10.18
CA LEU A 94 5.99 4.47 -11.40
C LEU A 94 5.18 5.76 -11.38
N VAL A 95 5.86 6.89 -11.51
CA VAL A 95 5.25 8.22 -11.60
C VAL A 95 5.60 8.85 -12.94
N ASP A 96 4.75 9.78 -13.39
CA ASP A 96 4.95 10.55 -14.63
C ASP A 96 4.82 12.04 -14.31
N GLY A 97 5.87 12.80 -14.58
CA GLY A 97 5.95 14.23 -14.33
C GLY A 97 7.29 14.66 -13.72
N GLU A 98 7.49 15.97 -13.69
CA GLU A 98 8.71 16.57 -13.14
C GLU A 98 8.66 16.58 -11.60
N ILE A 99 9.50 15.76 -10.97
CA ILE A 99 9.78 15.79 -9.53
C ILE A 99 11.28 15.68 -9.30
N GLU A 100 11.73 16.16 -8.14
CA GLU A 100 13.10 15.96 -7.70
C GLU A 100 13.42 14.46 -7.55
N ASP A 101 14.69 14.08 -7.78
CA ASP A 101 15.13 12.67 -7.68
C ASP A 101 14.98 12.09 -6.28
N ASN A 102 14.95 12.94 -5.27
CA ASN A 102 14.62 12.56 -3.89
C ASN A 102 13.90 13.72 -3.20
N GLY A 103 13.06 13.39 -2.22
CA GLY A 103 12.35 14.42 -1.49
C GLY A 103 11.46 13.88 -0.39
N ARG A 104 10.69 14.78 0.19
CA ARG A 104 9.71 14.47 1.24
C ARG A 104 8.48 15.33 1.06
N PHE A 105 7.34 14.78 1.36
CA PHE A 105 6.15 15.59 1.57
C PHE A 105 5.54 15.35 2.94
N ASN A 106 4.89 16.39 3.43
CA ASN A 106 4.07 16.39 4.62
C ASN A 106 2.74 17.05 4.25
N LEU A 107 1.70 16.27 4.06
CA LEU A 107 0.41 16.72 3.57
C LEU A 107 -0.71 16.22 4.49
N PHE A 108 -1.88 16.85 4.38
CA PHE A 108 -3.08 16.50 5.12
C PHE A 108 -4.11 15.88 4.18
N PHE A 109 -4.58 14.68 4.53
CA PHE A 109 -5.41 13.83 3.68
C PHE A 109 -6.84 13.78 4.22
N THR A 110 -7.77 14.42 3.53
CA THR A 110 -9.17 14.51 3.96
C THR A 110 -10.09 13.93 2.89
N SER A 111 -11.25 13.46 3.32
CA SER A 111 -12.31 13.05 2.40
C SER A 111 -13.50 14.00 2.55
N ARG A 112 -13.96 14.58 1.44
CA ARG A 112 -15.08 15.51 1.44
C ARG A 112 -16.35 14.93 2.05
N TYR A 113 -16.56 13.61 1.85
CA TYR A 113 -17.67 12.85 2.41
C TYR A 113 -17.19 11.46 2.86
N LYS A 114 -17.89 10.83 3.81
CA LYS A 114 -17.56 9.51 4.38
C LYS A 114 -17.38 8.39 3.31
N ARG A 115 -18.05 8.52 2.15
CA ARG A 115 -17.98 7.56 1.03
C ARG A 115 -17.27 8.12 -0.22
N SER A 116 -16.51 9.19 -0.08
CA SER A 116 -15.77 9.79 -1.20
C SER A 116 -14.78 8.78 -1.79
N LYS A 117 -14.83 8.55 -3.12
CA LYS A 117 -13.83 7.70 -3.79
C LYS A 117 -12.44 8.34 -3.70
N LYS A 118 -12.34 9.64 -3.86
CA LYS A 118 -11.10 10.43 -3.89
C LYS A 118 -10.80 11.04 -2.53
N VAL A 119 -9.52 11.07 -2.17
CA VAL A 119 -8.98 11.82 -1.03
C VAL A 119 -8.45 13.15 -1.55
N THR A 120 -8.66 14.22 -0.80
CA THR A 120 -8.14 15.57 -1.10
C THR A 120 -6.94 15.84 -0.22
N THR A 121 -5.90 16.42 -0.80
CA THR A 121 -4.67 16.83 -0.11
C THR A 121 -4.68 18.33 0.17
N ARG A 122 -4.07 18.72 1.29
CA ARG A 122 -3.86 20.12 1.70
C ARG A 122 -2.49 20.27 2.34
N SER A 123 -1.93 21.48 2.28
CA SER A 123 -0.67 21.83 2.97
C SER A 123 -0.84 22.06 4.48
N THR A 124 -2.07 22.28 4.94
CA THR A 124 -2.42 22.48 6.36
C THR A 124 -3.65 21.68 6.73
N GLY A 125 -3.74 21.25 7.99
CA GLY A 125 -4.89 20.46 8.47
C GLY A 125 -4.74 19.99 9.91
N ALA A 126 -5.61 19.10 10.35
CA ALA A 126 -5.52 18.48 11.67
C ALA A 126 -4.45 17.39 11.66
N GLU A 127 -3.68 17.25 12.75
CA GLU A 127 -2.60 16.26 12.91
C GLU A 127 -3.06 14.83 12.57
N ARG A 128 -4.26 14.45 13.00
CA ARG A 128 -4.85 13.14 12.68
C ARG A 128 -4.99 12.85 11.19
N ASP A 129 -4.98 13.86 10.32
CA ASP A 129 -5.10 13.74 8.87
C ASP A 129 -3.74 13.83 8.16
N GLN A 130 -2.66 14.06 8.94
CA GLN A 130 -1.30 14.17 8.42
C GLN A 130 -0.79 12.84 7.85
N GLY A 131 -0.10 12.92 6.73
CA GLY A 131 0.62 11.82 6.11
C GLY A 131 1.95 12.31 5.54
N ARG A 132 3.00 11.55 5.78
CA ARG A 132 4.38 11.90 5.42
C ARG A 132 4.98 10.78 4.59
N CYS A 133 5.71 11.14 3.53
CA CYS A 133 6.51 10.22 2.73
C CYS A 133 7.89 10.82 2.46
N ALA A 134 8.87 9.94 2.30
CA ALA A 134 10.13 10.25 1.63
C ALA A 134 10.23 9.38 0.38
N TRP A 135 10.92 9.85 -0.66
CA TRP A 135 11.14 9.06 -1.88
C TRP A 135 12.54 9.26 -2.44
N TRP A 136 12.97 8.29 -3.26
CA TRP A 136 14.23 8.27 -4.01
C TRP A 136 13.96 7.67 -5.38
N THR A 137 14.45 8.33 -6.43
CA THR A 137 14.43 7.78 -7.80
C THR A 137 15.45 6.65 -7.89
N LEU A 138 14.99 5.49 -8.36
CA LEU A 138 15.83 4.31 -8.61
C LEU A 138 16.23 4.23 -10.09
N ASP A 139 15.33 4.65 -10.99
CA ASP A 139 15.53 4.59 -12.44
C ASP A 139 14.57 5.57 -13.13
N HIS A 140 14.90 6.00 -14.36
CA HIS A 140 14.04 6.92 -15.10
C HIS A 140 14.12 6.69 -16.62
N ASP A 141 13.04 7.07 -17.32
CA ASP A 141 12.94 7.08 -18.78
C ASP A 141 12.13 8.33 -19.21
N GLY A 142 12.83 9.39 -19.60
CA GLY A 142 12.24 10.72 -19.78
C GLY A 142 11.68 11.27 -18.46
N ASP A 143 10.41 11.67 -18.48
CA ASP A 143 9.71 12.19 -17.29
C ASP A 143 9.16 11.08 -16.37
N ARG A 144 9.25 9.83 -16.81
CA ARG A 144 8.84 8.68 -16.00
C ARG A 144 9.94 8.26 -15.05
N ARG A 145 9.57 8.02 -13.80
CA ARG A 145 10.49 7.60 -12.76
C ARG A 145 9.95 6.37 -12.04
N LEU A 146 10.84 5.38 -11.85
CA LEU A 146 10.67 4.34 -10.85
C LEU A 146 11.22 4.88 -9.53
N ILE A 147 10.38 5.02 -8.55
CA ILE A 147 10.74 5.57 -7.25
C ILE A 147 10.51 4.56 -6.13
N GLU A 148 11.43 4.53 -5.17
CA GLU A 148 11.19 3.92 -3.87
C GLU A 148 10.60 4.98 -2.94
N ILE A 149 9.58 4.59 -2.18
CA ILE A 149 8.87 5.48 -1.25
C ILE A 149 8.87 4.84 0.12
N GLU A 150 9.31 5.57 1.13
CA GLU A 150 9.12 5.20 2.53
C GLU A 150 7.92 5.96 3.12
N LEU A 151 6.96 5.21 3.65
CA LEU A 151 5.86 5.76 4.44
C LEU A 151 6.41 6.13 5.83
N LEU A 152 6.38 7.43 6.14
CA LEU A 152 6.83 7.97 7.44
C LEU A 152 5.60 8.09 8.34
N GLY A 153 5.18 6.95 8.90
CA GLY A 153 4.03 6.90 9.81
C GLY A 153 2.99 5.83 9.49
N GLY A 154 1.82 5.92 10.14
CA GLY A 154 0.77 4.89 10.10
C GLY A 154 0.11 4.66 8.75
N GLY A 155 0.25 5.59 7.81
CA GLY A 155 -0.35 5.55 6.47
C GLY A 155 -1.81 6.03 6.45
N ARG A 156 -2.14 6.92 5.52
CA ARG A 156 -3.51 7.40 5.25
C ARG A 156 -4.05 6.77 3.98
N ARG A 157 -5.36 6.69 3.86
CA ARG A 157 -6.01 6.19 2.65
C ARG A 157 -5.51 6.96 1.43
N HIS A 158 -5.06 6.27 0.40
CA HIS A 158 -4.52 6.81 -0.86
C HIS A 158 -3.34 7.80 -0.67
N GLN A 159 -2.62 7.74 0.45
CA GLN A 159 -1.59 8.73 0.80
C GLN A 159 -0.56 8.92 -0.32
N ILE A 160 0.05 7.86 -0.81
CA ILE A 160 1.04 7.91 -1.88
C ILE A 160 0.39 8.46 -3.16
N ARG A 161 -0.71 7.88 -3.58
CA ARG A 161 -1.45 8.21 -4.80
C ARG A 161 -1.84 9.69 -4.88
N ALA A 162 -2.52 10.17 -3.82
CA ALA A 162 -2.96 11.56 -3.73
C ALA A 162 -1.79 12.52 -3.49
N GLY A 163 -0.75 12.09 -2.76
CA GLY A 163 0.45 12.88 -2.48
C GLY A 163 1.24 13.19 -3.75
N PHE A 164 1.57 12.17 -4.55
CA PHE A 164 2.29 12.38 -5.81
C PHE A 164 1.46 13.13 -6.87
N ALA A 165 0.15 12.91 -6.93
CA ALA A 165 -0.73 13.74 -7.76
C ALA A 165 -0.74 15.22 -7.33
N HIS A 166 -0.63 15.50 -6.02
CA HIS A 166 -0.49 16.87 -5.50
C HIS A 166 0.83 17.53 -5.93
N LEU A 167 1.89 16.75 -6.05
CA LEU A 167 3.20 17.20 -6.52
C LEU A 167 3.28 17.38 -8.04
N GLY A 168 2.22 17.05 -8.79
CA GLY A 168 2.22 17.14 -10.25
C GLY A 168 2.80 15.90 -10.96
N ALA A 169 3.13 14.84 -10.23
CA ALA A 169 3.65 13.59 -10.75
C ALA A 169 2.78 12.39 -10.32
N PRO A 170 1.55 12.26 -10.87
CA PRO A 170 0.66 11.17 -10.52
C PRO A 170 1.26 9.81 -10.88
N LEU A 171 0.81 8.76 -10.17
CA LEU A 171 1.22 7.40 -10.47
C LEU A 171 0.65 6.94 -11.81
N LEU A 172 1.45 6.29 -12.64
CA LEU A 172 0.99 5.68 -13.88
C LEU A 172 -0.18 4.71 -13.61
N GLY A 173 -1.18 4.71 -14.50
CA GLY A 173 -2.38 3.89 -14.37
C GLY A 173 -3.38 4.33 -13.29
N ASP A 174 -3.08 5.39 -12.53
CA ASP A 174 -4.00 5.90 -11.50
C ASP A 174 -5.02 6.90 -12.08
N ALA A 175 -5.97 6.41 -12.84
CA ALA A 175 -7.02 7.24 -13.46
C ALA A 175 -7.80 8.09 -12.43
N LEU A 176 -7.90 7.64 -11.16
CA LEU A 176 -8.57 8.40 -10.11
C LEU A 176 -7.86 9.72 -9.81
N TYR A 177 -6.53 9.74 -9.91
CA TYR A 177 -5.69 10.89 -9.58
C TYR A 177 -5.02 11.53 -10.80
N GLY A 178 -5.39 11.13 -12.02
CA GLY A 178 -4.91 11.75 -13.26
C GLY A 178 -3.63 11.13 -13.82
N GLY A 179 -3.30 9.91 -13.38
CA GLY A 179 -2.16 9.18 -13.94
C GLY A 179 -2.44 8.67 -15.36
N GLU A 180 -1.46 8.79 -16.22
CA GLU A 180 -1.51 8.30 -17.59
C GLU A 180 -1.60 6.77 -17.64
N PRO A 181 -2.27 6.18 -18.65
CA PRO A 181 -2.29 4.74 -18.84
C PRO A 181 -0.88 4.16 -19.03
N TRP A 182 -0.63 2.96 -18.48
CA TRP A 182 0.67 2.28 -18.60
C TRP A 182 0.57 0.79 -18.97
N GLY A 183 -0.54 0.40 -19.58
CA GLY A 183 -0.80 -0.99 -20.00
C GLY A 183 -1.59 -1.82 -18.98
N LEU A 184 -1.78 -1.33 -17.75
CA LEU A 184 -2.64 -1.95 -16.74
C LEU A 184 -3.63 -0.93 -16.20
N GLU A 185 -4.87 -1.35 -15.96
CA GLU A 185 -5.94 -0.50 -15.39
C GLU A 185 -5.83 -0.41 -13.85
N ARG A 186 -4.63 -0.10 -13.35
CA ARG A 186 -4.36 0.02 -11.93
C ARG A 186 -3.21 0.99 -11.66
N PRO A 187 -3.15 1.63 -10.48
CA PRO A 187 -1.97 2.40 -10.08
C PRO A 187 -0.71 1.52 -10.10
N ALA A 188 0.37 2.02 -10.67
CA ALA A 188 1.69 1.41 -10.58
C ALA A 188 2.25 1.63 -9.17
N LEU A 189 1.70 0.90 -8.21
CA LEU A 189 2.04 0.96 -6.79
C LEU A 189 2.14 -0.44 -6.21
N HIS A 190 3.27 -0.70 -5.55
CA HIS A 190 3.60 -1.99 -4.98
C HIS A 190 4.25 -1.83 -3.61
N ALA A 191 3.72 -2.48 -2.57
CA ALA A 191 4.30 -2.54 -1.23
C ALA A 191 5.48 -3.52 -1.24
N SER A 192 6.66 -3.01 -1.55
CA SER A 192 7.85 -3.83 -1.86
C SER A 192 8.51 -4.43 -0.63
N ARG A 193 8.40 -3.76 0.55
CA ARG A 193 9.13 -4.20 1.73
C ARG A 193 8.47 -3.79 3.03
N LEU A 194 8.52 -4.71 4.01
CA LEU A 194 8.18 -4.46 5.41
C LEU A 194 9.39 -4.73 6.30
N ARG A 195 9.64 -3.84 7.28
CA ARG A 195 10.65 -4.03 8.32
C ARG A 195 10.04 -3.78 9.69
N PHE A 196 10.19 -4.72 10.59
CA PHE A 196 9.70 -4.65 11.96
C PHE A 196 10.43 -5.67 12.85
N ASP A 197 10.72 -5.33 14.09
CA ASP A 197 11.31 -6.22 15.11
C ASP A 197 12.59 -6.97 14.64
N GLY A 198 13.42 -6.32 13.81
CA GLY A 198 14.62 -6.93 13.22
C GLY A 198 14.35 -7.82 12.01
N GLU A 199 13.10 -8.04 11.65
CA GLU A 199 12.68 -8.78 10.47
C GLU A 199 12.58 -7.88 9.24
N GLU A 200 12.95 -8.43 8.08
CA GLU A 200 12.73 -7.81 6.78
C GLU A 200 12.07 -8.82 5.85
N VAL A 201 11.00 -8.41 5.18
CA VAL A 201 10.31 -9.21 4.17
C VAL A 201 10.10 -8.36 2.93
N GLU A 202 10.48 -8.92 1.78
CA GLU A 202 10.39 -8.27 0.48
C GLU A 202 9.43 -9.01 -0.45
N SER A 203 8.72 -8.23 -1.28
CA SER A 203 7.96 -8.72 -2.43
C SER A 203 8.61 -8.19 -3.71
N PRO A 204 8.88 -9.06 -4.72
CA PRO A 204 9.52 -8.65 -5.96
C PRO A 204 8.70 -7.59 -6.71
N SER A 205 9.38 -6.61 -7.31
CA SER A 205 8.71 -5.60 -8.13
C SER A 205 7.97 -6.24 -9.32
N PRO A 206 6.68 -5.93 -9.52
CA PRO A 206 5.93 -6.41 -10.67
C PRO A 206 6.11 -5.53 -11.92
N PHE A 207 6.95 -4.50 -11.87
CA PHE A 207 7.14 -3.54 -12.97
C PHE A 207 8.53 -2.91 -12.97
N THR A 208 8.94 -2.43 -14.15
CA THR A 208 10.16 -1.65 -14.41
C THR A 208 9.79 -0.33 -15.09
N VAL A 209 10.72 0.63 -15.17
CA VAL A 209 10.50 1.91 -15.84
C VAL A 209 10.15 1.77 -17.32
N THR A 210 10.60 0.68 -17.98
CA THR A 210 10.41 0.42 -19.40
C THR A 210 9.11 -0.33 -19.74
N ASP A 211 8.37 -0.87 -18.75
CA ASP A 211 7.16 -1.66 -19.00
C ASP A 211 6.02 -0.91 -19.69
N SER A 212 6.08 0.41 -19.74
CA SER A 212 5.06 1.28 -20.31
C SER A 212 5.15 1.47 -21.84
N ARG A 213 6.05 0.78 -22.53
CA ARG A 213 6.27 0.92 -24.00
C ARG A 213 5.60 -0.16 -24.84
N ARG A 214 4.70 -0.98 -24.27
CA ARG A 214 3.98 -2.02 -25.03
C ARG A 214 2.52 -1.70 -25.24
#